data_f0a5b297c19985e0437a8daea0c3094a
#
_entry.id   f0a5b297c19985e0437a8daea0c3094a
#
_cell.length_a   1.000
_cell.length_b   1.000
_cell.length_c   1.000
_cell.angle_alpha   90.00
_cell.angle_beta   90.00
_cell.angle_gamma   90.00
#
_symmetry.space_group_name_H-M   'P 1'
#
loop_
_entity.id
_entity.type
_entity.pdbx_description
1 polymer ?
#
loop_
_entity_poly.entity_id
_entity_poly.type
_entity_poly.pdbx_seq_one_letter_code
_entity_poly.pdbx_strand_id
1 'polypeptide(L)' 'DGLRKCKGSARMYVDGKWEHQDFELGYFHQWGVNYEELRDGVGSYTVAIVELPDGRVIMPVADEIIFLSEGGNI' A
#
# COMPACT_ATOMS: atom_id res chain seq x y z
N ASP A 1 -16.13 -10.35 4.94
CA ASP A 1 -15.83 -9.47 3.93
C ASP A 1 -14.81 -9.92 2.95
N GLY A 2 -13.94 -10.72 3.11
CA GLY A 2 -13.13 -11.34 2.11
C GLY A 2 -11.89 -10.59 1.65
N LEU A 3 -11.63 -9.42 2.21
CA LEU A 3 -10.41 -8.73 1.84
C LEU A 3 -9.23 -9.33 2.60
N ARG A 4 -8.10 -9.43 1.91
CA ARG A 4 -6.90 -9.95 2.55
C ARG A 4 -6.29 -8.88 3.42
N LYS A 5 -5.73 -9.30 4.54
CA LYS A 5 -5.05 -8.38 5.44
C LYS A 5 -3.57 -8.33 5.11
N CYS A 6 -3.00 -7.15 5.28
CA CYS A 6 -1.58 -6.96 5.00
C CYS A 6 -1.00 -5.93 5.95
N LYS A 7 0.32 -5.87 5.96
CA LYS A 7 1.06 -4.83 6.67
C LYS A 7 2.20 -4.38 5.77
N GLY A 8 2.84 -3.29 6.11
CA GLY A 8 3.96 -2.81 5.32
C GLY A 8 4.23 -1.37 5.58
N SER A 9 4.73 -0.68 4.55
CA SER A 9 4.97 0.76 4.64
C SER A 9 4.56 1.45 3.38
N ALA A 10 4.23 2.73 3.51
CA ALA A 10 3.74 3.52 2.40
C ALA A 10 3.99 4.99 2.65
N ARG A 11 3.99 5.76 1.59
CA ARG A 11 4.00 7.21 1.71
C ARG A 11 2.62 7.67 2.16
N MET A 12 2.59 8.45 3.20
CA MET A 12 1.34 8.96 3.75
C MET A 12 1.46 10.45 3.98
N TYR A 13 0.36 11.15 3.81
CA TYR A 13 0.31 12.58 4.03
C TYR A 13 -0.04 12.82 5.50
N VAL A 14 0.90 13.38 6.24
CA VAL A 14 0.73 13.58 7.68
C VAL A 14 1.14 15.01 8.01
N ASP A 15 0.22 15.76 8.62
CA ASP A 15 0.50 17.13 9.08
C ASP A 15 1.12 18.01 8.00
N GLY A 16 0.56 17.93 6.81
CA GLY A 16 0.99 18.79 5.72
C GLY A 16 2.21 18.32 4.96
N LYS A 17 2.71 17.14 5.26
CA LYS A 17 3.88 16.61 4.56
C LYS A 17 3.68 15.17 4.18
N TRP A 18 4.40 14.75 3.15
CA TRP A 18 4.46 13.35 2.77
C TRP A 18 5.57 12.68 3.57
N GLU A 19 5.23 11.57 4.21
CA GLU A 19 6.17 10.79 5.01
C GLU A 19 6.02 9.32 4.68
N HIS A 20 7.12 8.61 4.80
CA HIS A 20 7.08 7.15 4.65
C HIS A 20 6.83 6.55 6.02
N GLN A 21 5.73 5.84 6.18
CA GLN A 21 5.34 5.29 7.48
C GLN A 21 4.95 3.83 7.36
N ASP A 22 5.18 3.10 8.44
CA ASP A 22 4.76 1.71 8.53
C ASP A 22 3.29 1.64 8.92
N PHE A 23 2.63 0.59 8.46
CA PHE A 23 1.29 0.29 8.94
C PHE A 23 1.25 -1.18 9.34
N GLU A 24 0.54 -1.46 10.44
CA GLU A 24 0.49 -2.81 10.99
C GLU A 24 -0.68 -3.60 10.45
N LEU A 25 -1.69 -2.94 9.95
CA LEU A 25 -2.86 -3.62 9.43
C LEU A 25 -3.50 -2.79 8.34
N GLY A 26 -3.72 -3.41 7.21
CA GLY A 26 -4.45 -2.82 6.12
C GLY A 26 -5.26 -3.89 5.43
N TYR A 27 -6.24 -3.47 4.65
CA TYR A 27 -7.11 -4.37 3.90
C TYR A 27 -6.85 -4.18 2.42
N PHE A 28 -6.35 -5.21 1.80
CA PHE A 28 -5.94 -5.14 0.40
C PHE A 28 -7.17 -5.23 -0.51
N HIS A 29 -7.33 -4.26 -1.38
CA HIS A 29 -8.44 -4.25 -2.34
C HIS A 29 -8.03 -4.81 -3.69
N GLN A 30 -6.97 -4.27 -4.25
CA GLN A 30 -6.53 -4.72 -5.57
C GLN A 30 -5.17 -4.11 -5.87
N TRP A 31 -4.54 -4.63 -6.89
CA TRP A 31 -3.32 -4.05 -7.42
C TRP A 31 -3.67 -2.89 -8.33
N GLY A 32 -2.80 -1.91 -8.39
CA GLY A 32 -2.98 -0.78 -9.28
C GLY A 32 -1.64 -0.38 -9.86
N VAL A 33 -1.67 0.69 -10.65
CA VAL A 33 -0.48 1.19 -11.30
C VAL A 33 -0.35 2.66 -10.98
N ASN A 34 0.84 3.07 -10.58
CA ASN A 34 1.12 4.47 -10.36
C ASN A 34 2.27 4.88 -11.29
N TYR A 35 2.47 6.17 -11.43
CA TYR A 35 3.44 6.70 -12.37
C TYR A 35 4.39 7.63 -11.66
N GLU A 36 5.61 7.66 -12.16
CA GLU A 36 6.55 8.62 -11.63
C GLU A 36 7.29 9.26 -12.79
N GLU A 37 7.56 10.54 -12.69
CA GLU A 37 8.29 11.26 -13.71
C GLU A 37 9.76 10.95 -13.63
N LEU A 38 10.31 10.52 -14.74
CA LEU A 38 11.72 10.21 -14.84
C LEU A 38 12.37 11.21 -15.77
N ARG A 39 13.68 11.23 -15.74
CA ARG A 39 14.42 12.15 -16.59
C ARG A 39 14.06 11.96 -18.08
N ASP A 40 13.87 10.73 -18.50
CA ASP A 40 13.64 10.42 -19.91
C ASP A 40 12.20 10.04 -20.19
N GLY A 41 11.27 10.44 -19.34
CA GLY A 41 9.87 10.13 -19.58
C GLY A 41 9.17 9.71 -18.32
N VAL A 42 8.14 8.90 -18.46
CA VAL A 42 7.31 8.48 -17.34
C VAL A 42 7.47 6.99 -17.14
N GLY A 43 7.79 6.59 -15.92
CA GLY A 43 7.82 5.18 -15.56
C GLY A 43 6.59 4.80 -14.81
N SER A 44 6.20 3.53 -14.89
CA SER A 44 5.07 3.03 -14.12
C SER A 44 5.55 1.95 -13.17
N TYR A 45 4.81 1.78 -12.08
CA TYR A 45 5.15 0.73 -11.12
C TYR A 45 3.87 0.27 -10.44
N THR A 46 3.90 -0.98 -9.98
CA THR A 46 2.73 -1.60 -9.38
C THR A 46 2.62 -1.20 -7.91
N VAL A 47 1.41 -0.85 -7.53
CA VAL A 47 1.12 -0.53 -6.13
C VAL A 47 -0.06 -1.38 -5.67
N ALA A 48 -0.18 -1.52 -4.36
CA ALA A 48 -1.35 -2.14 -3.77
C ALA A 48 -2.32 -1.03 -3.36
N ILE A 49 -3.60 -1.26 -3.57
CA ILE A 49 -4.62 -0.34 -3.08
C ILE A 49 -5.08 -0.91 -1.74
N VAL A 50 -4.78 -0.21 -0.67
CA VAL A 50 -4.97 -0.72 0.69
C VAL A 50 -5.77 0.28 1.51
N GLU A 51 -6.75 -0.23 2.22
CA GLU A 51 -7.55 0.59 3.11
C GLU A 51 -7.12 0.35 4.55
N LEU A 52 -6.83 1.42 5.28
CA LEU A 52 -6.45 1.33 6.68
C LEU A 52 -7.70 1.22 7.55
N PRO A 53 -7.57 0.75 8.79
CA PRO A 53 -8.74 0.61 9.66
C PRO A 53 -9.51 1.90 9.89
N ASP A 54 -8.87 3.05 9.75
CA ASP A 54 -9.56 4.33 9.93
C ASP A 54 -10.21 4.83 8.63
N GLY A 55 -10.17 4.04 7.56
CA GLY A 55 -10.82 4.38 6.31
C GLY A 55 -9.94 5.06 5.28
N ARG A 56 -8.73 5.43 5.65
CA ARG A 56 -7.83 6.05 4.66
C ARG A 56 -7.36 5.00 3.67
N VAL A 57 -7.16 5.42 2.44
CA VAL A 57 -6.66 4.54 1.39
C VAL A 57 -5.23 4.96 1.07
N ILE A 58 -4.34 3.99 1.06
CA ILE A 58 -2.94 4.22 0.75
C ILE A 58 -2.54 3.33 -0.41
N MET A 59 -1.41 3.68 -1.03
CA MET A 59 -0.95 2.92 -2.19
C MET A 59 0.52 2.56 -2.04
N PRO A 60 0.83 1.61 -1.14
CA PRO A 60 2.22 1.17 -0.99
C PRO A 60 2.72 0.49 -2.25
N VAL A 61 4.00 0.64 -2.52
CA VAL A 61 4.63 -0.05 -3.64
C VAL A 61 4.53 -1.55 -3.39
N ALA A 62 4.37 -2.30 -4.45
CA ALA A 62 4.07 -3.73 -4.34
C ALA A 62 5.04 -4.50 -3.45
N ASP A 63 6.32 -4.15 -3.47
CA ASP A 63 7.28 -4.89 -2.67
C ASP A 63 7.41 -4.39 -1.24
N GLU A 64 6.54 -3.45 -0.84
CA GLU A 64 6.59 -2.93 0.53
C GLU A 64 5.42 -3.40 1.37
N ILE A 65 4.70 -4.41 0.90
CA ILE A 65 3.64 -4.99 1.71
C ILE A 65 3.89 -6.48 1.90
N ILE A 66 3.35 -6.99 3.00
CA ILE A 66 3.40 -8.41 3.32
C ILE A 66 1.98 -8.82 3.66
N PHE A 67 1.47 -9.83 2.97
CA PHE A 67 0.16 -10.35 3.31
C PHE A 67 0.24 -11.18 4.58
N LEU A 68 -0.75 -11.00 5.45
CA LEU A 68 -0.81 -11.73 6.70
C LEU A 68 -1.56 -13.01 6.47
N SER A 69 -1.01 -14.10 6.98
CA SER A 69 -1.72 -15.34 6.86
C SER A 69 -2.72 -15.46 8.00
N GLU A 70 -3.82 -16.11 7.74
CA GLU A 70 -4.86 -16.28 8.71
C GLU A 70 -5.06 -17.74 8.97
N GLY A 71 -5.22 -18.07 10.24
CA GLY A 71 -5.47 -19.45 10.61
C GLY A 71 -4.33 -20.38 10.28
N GLY A 72 -3.16 -19.85 10.09
CA GLY A 72 -2.02 -20.68 9.81
C GLY A 72 -1.95 -21.21 8.40
N ASN A 73 -2.80 -20.76 7.53
CA ASN A 73 -2.77 -21.18 6.13
C ASN A 73 -1.88 -20.29 5.34
N ILE A 74 -1.09 -20.86 4.53
CA ILE A 74 -0.20 -20.11 3.69
C ILE A 74 -0.58 -20.33 2.25
#